data_cf0fc7ff28f240dcce5d6e2ac857b574
#
_entry.id   cf0fc7ff28f240dcce5d6e2ac857b574
#
_cell.length_a   1.000
_cell.length_b   1.000
_cell.length_c   1.000
_cell.angle_alpha   90.00
_cell.angle_beta   90.00
_cell.angle_gamma   90.00
#
_symmetry.space_group_name_H-M   'P 1'
#
loop_
_entity.id
_entity.type
_entity.pdbx_description
1 polymer ?
#
loop_
_entity_poly.entity_id
_entity_poly.type
_entity_poly.pdbx_seq_one_letter_code
_entity_poly.pdbx_strand_id
1 'polypeptide(L)'
;MRFELMYDSFFKIIQGIPLTLEVVLLSTIFGLFLAVGVALMRVSNNKIFSNFAYYFIYTIRGTPLLLQLFFIYYGLAQFTFIRESFLWFFLEDPLFCGILTLTLSTAAYSAEIIRGGMQSVAPGYIEAGSSMGMSKMLRLRKIILPITIRQALPAYGNELILMVKATSLISIVTLMEITGIARTIISKTYAPVEIFIVAGSIYLLINFIITRFIKYAEYRLNHGSIQ
;
A
#
# COMPACT_ATOMS: atom_id res chain seq x y z
N MET A 1 -4.22 -21.15 -28.77
CA MET A 1 -3.77 -19.83 -28.27
C MET A 1 -3.60 -18.88 -29.45
N ARG A 2 -4.17 -17.68 -29.37
CA ARG A 2 -4.13 -16.67 -30.42
C ARG A 2 -2.92 -15.76 -30.19
N PHE A 3 -1.73 -16.16 -30.67
CA PHE A 3 -0.49 -15.42 -30.40
C PHE A 3 -0.49 -14.01 -30.97
N GLU A 4 -1.06 -13.78 -32.15
CA GLU A 4 -1.20 -12.44 -32.73
C GLU A 4 -2.04 -11.52 -31.83
N LEU A 5 -3.17 -12.04 -31.30
CA LEU A 5 -3.99 -11.30 -30.34
C LEU A 5 -3.22 -10.96 -29.06
N MET A 6 -2.41 -11.87 -28.54
CA MET A 6 -1.58 -11.63 -27.37
C MET A 6 -0.56 -10.52 -27.63
N TYR A 7 0.10 -10.54 -28.78
CA TYR A 7 1.06 -9.54 -29.18
C TYR A 7 0.43 -8.15 -29.28
N ASP A 8 -0.67 -8.03 -30.02
CA ASP A 8 -1.38 -6.75 -30.16
C ASP A 8 -1.92 -6.23 -28.82
N SER A 9 -2.41 -7.12 -27.99
CA SER A 9 -2.94 -6.80 -26.67
C SER A 9 -1.86 -6.32 -25.71
N PHE A 10 -0.63 -6.84 -25.82
CA PHE A 10 0.49 -6.43 -25.00
C PHE A 10 0.77 -4.92 -25.11
N PHE A 11 0.84 -4.38 -26.32
CA PHE A 11 1.06 -2.94 -26.56
C PHE A 11 -0.09 -2.07 -26.07
N LYS A 12 -1.30 -2.58 -26.05
CA LYS A 12 -2.46 -1.87 -25.50
C LYS A 12 -2.45 -1.89 -23.98
N ILE A 13 -2.21 -3.04 -23.36
CA ILE A 13 -2.25 -3.22 -21.90
C ILE A 13 -1.11 -2.47 -21.21
N ILE A 14 0.07 -2.38 -21.83
CA ILE A 14 1.20 -1.56 -21.31
C ILE A 14 0.81 -0.10 -21.08
N GLN A 15 -0.13 0.45 -21.86
CA GLN A 15 -0.61 1.82 -21.67
C GLN A 15 -1.31 2.03 -20.32
N GLY A 16 -1.70 0.97 -19.64
CA GLY A 16 -2.22 1.02 -18.26
C GLY A 16 -1.14 1.13 -17.19
N ILE A 17 0.14 0.89 -17.51
CA ILE A 17 1.24 0.94 -16.53
C ILE A 17 1.35 2.31 -15.85
N PRO A 18 1.32 3.45 -16.56
CA PRO A 18 1.43 4.76 -15.92
C PRO A 18 0.38 4.97 -14.83
N LEU A 19 -0.90 4.67 -15.11
CA LEU A 19 -1.98 4.81 -14.14
C LEU A 19 -1.80 3.84 -12.95
N THR A 20 -1.41 2.59 -13.24
CA THR A 20 -1.12 1.60 -12.17
C THR A 20 -0.02 2.12 -11.24
N LEU A 21 1.08 2.63 -11.80
CA LEU A 21 2.21 3.13 -11.01
C LEU A 21 1.87 4.43 -10.28
N GLU A 22 1.10 5.32 -10.89
CA GLU A 22 0.61 6.55 -10.25
C GLU A 22 -0.22 6.22 -9.00
N VAL A 23 -1.19 5.32 -9.13
CA VAL A 23 -2.02 4.88 -8.00
C VAL A 23 -1.18 4.23 -6.91
N VAL A 24 -0.26 3.34 -7.27
CA VAL A 24 0.67 2.70 -6.31
C VAL A 24 1.50 3.76 -5.58
N LEU A 25 2.09 4.70 -6.32
CA LEU A 25 2.96 5.72 -5.76
C LEU A 25 2.20 6.64 -4.79
N LEU A 26 1.06 7.18 -5.22
CA LEU A 26 0.27 8.09 -4.39
C LEU A 26 -0.29 7.38 -3.16
N SER A 27 -0.86 6.18 -3.32
CA SER A 27 -1.38 5.41 -2.19
C SER A 27 -0.28 4.99 -1.21
N THR A 28 0.91 4.68 -1.71
CA THR A 28 2.08 4.34 -0.87
C THR A 28 2.57 5.55 -0.07
N ILE A 29 2.71 6.71 -0.71
CA ILE A 29 3.19 7.94 -0.04
C ILE A 29 2.19 8.37 1.04
N PHE A 30 0.92 8.54 0.69
CA PHE A 30 -0.10 8.97 1.66
C PHE A 30 -0.35 7.88 2.71
N GLY A 31 -0.35 6.62 2.31
CA GLY A 31 -0.52 5.48 3.22
C GLY A 31 0.60 5.37 4.24
N LEU A 32 1.86 5.54 3.81
CA LEU A 32 3.01 5.53 4.72
C LEU A 32 2.99 6.71 5.69
N PHE A 33 2.62 7.90 5.20
CA PHE A 33 2.45 9.08 6.07
C PHE A 33 1.41 8.81 7.17
N LEU A 34 0.24 8.30 6.81
CA LEU A 34 -0.80 7.94 7.78
C LEU A 34 -0.35 6.78 8.69
N ALA A 35 0.37 5.78 8.14
CA ALA A 35 0.86 4.63 8.89
C ALA A 35 1.77 5.04 10.05
N VAL A 36 2.66 6.01 9.85
CA VAL A 36 3.52 6.54 10.92
C VAL A 36 2.66 7.13 12.04
N GLY A 37 1.66 7.95 11.71
CA GLY A 37 0.74 8.53 12.69
C GLY A 37 -0.03 7.44 13.47
N VAL A 38 -0.61 6.49 12.76
CA VAL A 38 -1.37 5.37 13.34
C VAL A 38 -0.46 4.48 14.20
N ALA A 39 0.76 4.18 13.77
CA ALA A 39 1.73 3.40 14.55
C ALA A 39 2.11 4.10 15.85
N LEU A 40 2.38 5.41 15.80
CA LEU A 40 2.69 6.21 16.99
C LEU A 40 1.50 6.26 17.97
N MET A 41 0.28 6.42 17.45
CA MET A 41 -0.93 6.33 18.28
C MET A 41 -1.06 4.94 18.91
N ARG A 42 -0.74 3.88 18.18
CA ARG A 42 -0.87 2.48 18.65
C ARG A 42 0.10 2.12 19.77
N VAL A 43 1.31 2.71 19.78
CA VAL A 43 2.30 2.52 20.85
C VAL A 43 2.20 3.56 21.99
N SER A 44 1.25 4.50 21.89
CA SER A 44 1.03 5.53 22.90
C SER A 44 0.53 4.94 24.22
N ASN A 45 0.98 5.51 25.35
CA ASN A 45 0.44 5.22 26.67
C ASN A 45 -1.00 5.72 26.88
N ASN A 46 -1.48 6.64 26.02
CA ASN A 46 -2.85 7.13 26.06
C ASN A 46 -3.78 6.07 25.44
N LYS A 47 -4.63 5.47 26.31
CA LYS A 47 -5.58 4.42 25.90
C LYS A 47 -6.56 4.86 24.80
N ILE A 48 -6.94 6.15 24.75
CA ILE A 48 -7.87 6.67 23.73
C ILE A 48 -7.19 6.56 22.35
N PHE A 49 -5.99 7.09 22.20
CA PHE A 49 -5.26 7.02 20.94
C PHE A 49 -4.90 5.60 20.53
N SER A 50 -4.44 4.79 21.50
CA SER A 50 -4.09 3.39 21.24
C SER A 50 -5.29 2.55 20.81
N ASN A 51 -6.46 2.75 21.43
CA ASN A 51 -7.69 2.05 21.06
C ASN A 51 -8.24 2.52 19.71
N PHE A 52 -8.20 3.83 19.42
CA PHE A 52 -8.62 4.35 18.12
C PHE A 52 -7.79 3.72 16.99
N ALA A 53 -6.45 3.73 17.12
CA ALA A 53 -5.55 3.10 16.17
C ALA A 53 -5.79 1.59 16.05
N TYR A 54 -6.06 0.91 17.17
CA TYR A 54 -6.39 -0.51 17.19
C TYR A 54 -7.64 -0.83 16.37
N TYR A 55 -8.74 -0.12 16.62
CA TYR A 55 -10.00 -0.35 15.90
C TYR A 55 -9.90 0.03 14.42
N PHE A 56 -9.18 1.11 14.09
CA PHE A 56 -8.88 1.46 12.70
C PHE A 56 -8.17 0.31 11.99
N ILE A 57 -7.05 -0.16 12.55
CA ILE A 57 -6.25 -1.25 11.98
C ILE A 57 -7.10 -2.53 11.88
N TYR A 58 -7.82 -2.87 12.93
CA TYR A 58 -8.66 -4.07 12.98
C TYR A 58 -9.74 -4.06 11.91
N THR A 59 -10.44 -2.93 11.74
CA THR A 59 -11.52 -2.79 10.76
C THR A 59 -10.98 -2.87 9.32
N ILE A 60 -9.93 -2.09 9.01
CA ILE A 60 -9.38 -2.05 7.65
C ILE A 60 -8.76 -3.40 7.26
N ARG A 61 -8.01 -4.04 8.15
CA ARG A 61 -7.40 -5.35 7.86
C ARG A 61 -8.37 -6.51 7.95
N GLY A 62 -9.46 -6.37 8.69
CA GLY A 62 -10.48 -7.40 8.89
C GLY A 62 -11.57 -7.41 7.81
N THR A 63 -11.59 -6.43 6.91
CA THR A 63 -12.60 -6.35 5.85
C THR A 63 -11.95 -6.49 4.46
N PRO A 64 -12.63 -7.14 3.48
CA PRO A 64 -12.12 -7.25 2.12
C PRO A 64 -11.94 -5.88 1.46
N LEU A 65 -10.77 -5.66 0.86
CA LEU A 65 -10.44 -4.40 0.19
C LEU A 65 -11.44 -4.02 -0.90
N LEU A 66 -11.96 -4.99 -1.64
CA LEU A 66 -13.00 -4.77 -2.64
C LEU A 66 -14.28 -4.17 -2.04
N LEU A 67 -14.70 -4.65 -0.86
CA LEU A 67 -15.87 -4.11 -0.18
C LEU A 67 -15.62 -2.70 0.34
N GLN A 68 -14.40 -2.40 0.79
CA GLN A 68 -14.01 -1.03 1.17
C GLN A 68 -14.11 -0.09 -0.03
N LEU A 69 -13.60 -0.50 -1.19
CA LEU A 69 -13.70 0.28 -2.43
C LEU A 69 -15.17 0.53 -2.83
N PHE A 70 -16.00 -0.50 -2.77
CA PHE A 70 -17.43 -0.36 -3.08
C PHE A 70 -18.15 0.54 -2.08
N PHE A 71 -17.83 0.45 -0.80
CA PHE A 71 -18.40 1.32 0.21
C PHE A 71 -18.00 2.78 -0.02
N ILE A 72 -16.73 3.06 -0.32
CA ILE A 72 -16.24 4.42 -0.56
C ILE A 72 -16.85 4.99 -1.85
N TYR A 73 -16.83 4.25 -2.94
CA TYR A 73 -17.28 4.77 -4.23
C TYR A 73 -18.80 4.78 -4.40
N TYR A 74 -19.48 3.65 -4.11
CA TYR A 74 -20.93 3.54 -4.28
C TYR A 74 -21.71 3.80 -2.98
N GLY A 75 -21.18 3.39 -1.83
CA GLY A 75 -21.85 3.48 -0.56
C GLY A 75 -21.99 4.91 -0.07
N LEU A 76 -20.90 5.68 -0.06
CA LEU A 76 -20.92 7.08 0.37
C LEU A 76 -21.80 7.95 -0.52
N ALA A 77 -21.92 7.64 -1.80
CA ALA A 77 -22.80 8.31 -2.75
C ALA A 77 -24.30 8.20 -2.41
N GLN A 78 -24.72 7.25 -1.56
CA GLN A 78 -26.12 7.10 -1.15
C GLN A 78 -26.55 8.15 -0.11
N PHE A 79 -25.61 8.76 0.60
CA PHE A 79 -25.92 9.72 1.64
C PHE A 79 -26.02 11.14 1.08
N THR A 80 -27.22 11.73 1.12
CA THR A 80 -27.50 13.07 0.57
C THR A 80 -26.60 14.13 1.19
N PHE A 81 -26.35 14.08 2.52
CA PHE A 81 -25.47 15.03 3.19
C PHE A 81 -24.01 14.98 2.72
N ILE A 82 -23.54 13.82 2.21
CA ILE A 82 -22.20 13.70 1.61
C ILE A 82 -22.19 14.30 0.21
N ARG A 83 -23.21 14.02 -0.59
CA ARG A 83 -23.33 14.54 -1.96
C ARG A 83 -23.49 16.06 -2.01
N GLU A 84 -24.07 16.66 -0.99
CA GLU A 84 -24.24 18.11 -0.85
C GLU A 84 -23.04 18.79 -0.16
N SER A 85 -22.08 18.00 0.35
CA SER A 85 -20.90 18.50 1.03
C SER A 85 -19.76 18.78 0.06
N PHE A 86 -18.78 19.60 0.51
CA PHE A 86 -17.51 19.81 -0.22
C PHE A 86 -16.75 18.50 -0.50
N LEU A 87 -16.97 17.45 0.30
CA LEU A 87 -16.31 16.15 0.12
C LEU A 87 -16.71 15.48 -1.19
N TRP A 88 -17.90 15.78 -1.72
CA TRP A 88 -18.37 15.18 -2.96
C TRP A 88 -17.49 15.49 -4.15
N PHE A 89 -16.91 16.69 -4.21
CA PHE A 89 -15.96 17.08 -5.24
C PHE A 89 -14.81 16.07 -5.42
N PHE A 90 -14.39 15.43 -4.34
CA PHE A 90 -13.36 14.39 -4.38
C PHE A 90 -13.95 12.98 -4.56
N LEU A 91 -15.06 12.70 -3.89
CA LEU A 91 -15.63 11.35 -3.85
C LEU A 91 -16.41 10.97 -5.12
N GLU A 92 -16.74 11.90 -5.99
CA GLU A 92 -17.30 11.60 -7.31
C GLU A 92 -16.25 11.05 -8.30
N ASP A 93 -14.96 11.32 -8.04
CA ASP A 93 -13.86 10.84 -8.90
C ASP A 93 -13.46 9.40 -8.54
N PRO A 94 -13.61 8.44 -9.47
CA PRO A 94 -13.18 7.05 -9.25
C PRO A 94 -11.70 6.92 -8.90
N LEU A 95 -10.84 7.78 -9.46
CA LEU A 95 -9.40 7.76 -9.20
C LEU A 95 -9.11 8.12 -7.74
N PHE A 96 -9.72 9.19 -7.25
CA PHE A 96 -9.59 9.58 -5.86
C PHE A 96 -10.09 8.48 -4.92
N CYS A 97 -11.27 7.89 -5.19
CA CYS A 97 -11.81 6.79 -4.38
C CYS A 97 -10.89 5.56 -4.37
N GLY A 98 -10.30 5.22 -5.50
CA GLY A 98 -9.32 4.14 -5.62
C GLY A 98 -8.06 4.41 -4.80
N ILE A 99 -7.45 5.61 -4.95
CA ILE A 99 -6.29 6.03 -4.18
C ILE A 99 -6.60 6.07 -2.69
N LEU A 100 -7.74 6.63 -2.28
CA LEU A 100 -8.15 6.70 -0.88
C LEU A 100 -8.28 5.31 -0.26
N THR A 101 -8.95 4.38 -0.95
CA THR A 101 -9.13 3.01 -0.48
C THR A 101 -7.79 2.31 -0.26
N LEU A 102 -6.91 2.39 -1.25
CA LEU A 102 -5.57 1.80 -1.17
C LEU A 102 -4.69 2.49 -0.12
N THR A 103 -4.82 3.81 0.04
CA THR A 103 -4.14 4.59 1.08
C THR A 103 -4.53 4.12 2.49
N LEU A 104 -5.82 3.94 2.75
CA LEU A 104 -6.30 3.45 4.05
C LEU A 104 -5.82 2.03 4.33
N SER A 105 -5.85 1.17 3.31
CA SER A 105 -5.30 -0.19 3.40
C SER A 105 -3.82 -0.17 3.75
N THR A 106 -3.01 0.54 2.96
CA THR A 106 -1.56 0.68 3.21
C THR A 106 -1.29 1.27 4.60
N ALA A 107 -2.06 2.26 5.03
CA ALA A 107 -1.90 2.86 6.35
C ALA A 107 -2.06 1.82 7.47
N ALA A 108 -3.09 0.98 7.38
CA ALA A 108 -3.37 -0.03 8.40
C ALA A 108 -2.32 -1.15 8.43
N TYR A 109 -1.91 -1.66 7.27
CA TYR A 109 -0.90 -2.72 7.18
C TYR A 109 0.49 -2.21 7.56
N SER A 110 0.90 -1.06 7.03
CA SER A 110 2.21 -0.46 7.32
C SER A 110 2.33 0.02 8.77
N ALA A 111 1.24 0.48 9.40
CA ALA A 111 1.26 0.83 10.81
C ALA A 111 1.64 -0.37 11.71
N GLU A 112 1.10 -1.55 11.44
CA GLU A 112 1.47 -2.77 12.17
C GLU A 112 2.89 -3.23 11.85
N ILE A 113 3.35 -3.07 10.61
CA ILE A 113 4.74 -3.35 10.23
C ILE A 113 5.70 -2.44 11.00
N ILE A 114 5.42 -1.13 11.05
CA ILE A 114 6.21 -0.16 11.82
C ILE A 114 6.17 -0.50 13.31
N ARG A 115 5.00 -0.78 13.88
CA ARG A 115 4.84 -1.17 15.27
C ARG A 115 5.65 -2.43 15.60
N GLY A 116 5.57 -3.46 14.77
CA GLY A 116 6.37 -4.69 14.91
C GLY A 116 7.88 -4.41 14.88
N GLY A 117 8.33 -3.54 13.96
CA GLY A 117 9.71 -3.09 13.90
C GLY A 117 10.15 -2.31 15.15
N MET A 118 9.28 -1.46 15.72
CA MET A 118 9.58 -0.78 16.99
C MET A 118 9.67 -1.75 18.17
N GLN A 119 8.82 -2.76 18.21
CA GLN A 119 8.81 -3.77 19.27
C GLN A 119 9.97 -4.79 19.18
N SER A 120 10.61 -4.90 18.02
CA SER A 120 11.79 -5.76 17.85
C SER A 120 13.07 -5.20 18.50
N VAL A 121 13.05 -3.92 18.93
CA VAL A 121 14.19 -3.29 19.59
C VAL A 121 14.32 -3.88 21.00
N ALA A 122 15.43 -4.61 21.25
CA ALA A 122 15.66 -5.22 22.55
C ALA A 122 15.74 -4.14 23.66
N PRO A 123 15.07 -4.36 24.81
CA PRO A 123 15.05 -3.41 25.93
C PRO A 123 16.45 -2.95 26.38
N GLY A 124 17.44 -3.84 26.32
CA GLY A 124 18.82 -3.53 26.68
C GLY A 124 19.45 -2.38 25.88
N TYR A 125 19.09 -2.20 24.59
CA TYR A 125 19.56 -1.04 23.83
C TYR A 125 18.97 0.27 24.36
N ILE A 126 17.71 0.24 24.78
CA ILE A 126 17.01 1.41 25.33
C ILE A 126 17.58 1.76 26.70
N GLU A 127 17.84 0.75 27.54
CA GLU A 127 18.43 0.88 28.88
C GLU A 127 19.88 1.41 28.80
N ALA A 128 20.72 0.82 27.93
CA ALA A 128 22.06 1.30 27.69
C ALA A 128 22.10 2.77 27.24
N GLY A 129 21.23 3.15 26.28
CA GLY A 129 21.11 4.52 25.88
C GLY A 129 20.68 5.45 27.02
N SER A 130 19.80 4.96 27.91
CA SER A 130 19.38 5.74 29.10
C SER A 130 20.53 5.93 30.07
N SER A 131 21.32 4.89 30.34
CA SER A 131 22.47 4.93 31.22
C SER A 131 23.58 5.84 30.69
N MET A 132 23.68 5.99 29.38
CA MET A 132 24.59 6.96 28.73
C MET A 132 24.06 8.40 28.74
N GLY A 133 22.93 8.68 29.39
CA GLY A 133 22.34 10.01 29.46
C GLY A 133 21.61 10.48 28.18
N MET A 134 21.31 9.57 27.24
CA MET A 134 20.60 9.94 26.01
C MET A 134 19.14 10.36 26.29
N SER A 135 18.74 11.51 25.78
CA SER A 135 17.33 11.93 25.81
C SER A 135 16.43 10.97 25.05
N LYS A 136 15.12 10.95 25.35
CA LYS A 136 14.13 10.12 24.64
C LYS A 136 14.18 10.29 23.12
N MET A 137 14.31 11.55 22.66
CA MET A 137 14.38 11.87 21.24
C MET A 137 15.68 11.37 20.60
N LEU A 138 16.80 11.47 21.31
CA LEU A 138 18.08 10.96 20.82
C LEU A 138 18.09 9.44 20.71
N ARG A 139 17.52 8.72 21.69
CA ARG A 139 17.32 7.26 21.63
C ARG A 139 16.40 6.86 20.48
N LEU A 140 15.28 7.58 20.30
CA LEU A 140 14.37 7.33 19.17
C LEU A 140 15.14 7.45 17.85
N ARG A 141 15.88 8.53 17.64
CA ARG A 141 16.57 8.83 16.39
C ARG A 141 17.80 7.93 16.13
N LYS A 142 18.56 7.59 17.17
CA LYS A 142 19.86 6.92 17.03
C LYS A 142 19.80 5.40 17.25
N ILE A 143 18.80 4.92 17.98
CA ILE A 143 18.67 3.51 18.35
C ILE A 143 17.39 2.92 17.75
N ILE A 144 16.22 3.44 18.15
CA ILE A 144 14.95 2.81 17.83
C ILE A 144 14.66 2.88 16.34
N LEU A 145 14.70 4.09 15.73
CA LEU A 145 14.33 4.30 14.34
C LEU A 145 15.19 3.51 13.34
N PRO A 146 16.53 3.50 13.44
CA PRO A 146 17.37 2.70 12.55
C PRO A 146 17.10 1.19 12.63
N ILE A 147 16.90 0.66 13.82
CA ILE A 147 16.58 -0.77 14.03
C ILE A 147 15.18 -1.05 13.47
N THR A 148 14.19 -0.20 13.78
CA THR A 148 12.81 -0.31 13.27
C THR A 148 12.79 -0.36 11.75
N ILE A 149 13.49 0.55 11.08
CA ILE A 149 13.52 0.60 9.60
C ILE A 149 14.09 -0.70 9.03
N ARG A 150 15.20 -1.21 9.57
CA ARG A 150 15.80 -2.46 9.11
C ARG A 150 14.87 -3.66 9.27
N GLN A 151 14.20 -3.75 10.40
CA GLN A 151 13.29 -4.86 10.70
C GLN A 151 11.96 -4.75 9.92
N ALA A 152 11.48 -3.53 9.66
CA ALA A 152 10.24 -3.30 8.96
C ALA A 152 10.39 -3.44 7.42
N LEU A 153 11.57 -3.17 6.86
CA LEU A 153 11.78 -3.07 5.42
C LEU A 153 11.37 -4.32 4.63
N PRO A 154 11.71 -5.58 5.05
CA PRO A 154 11.30 -6.77 4.32
C PRO A 154 9.76 -6.94 4.26
N ALA A 155 9.10 -6.71 5.41
CA ALA A 155 7.64 -6.79 5.48
C ALA A 155 6.97 -5.68 4.66
N TYR A 156 7.53 -4.46 4.69
CA TYR A 156 7.05 -3.34 3.88
C TYR A 156 7.26 -3.58 2.39
N GLY A 157 8.37 -4.22 2.01
CA GLY A 157 8.60 -4.64 0.64
C GLY A 157 7.55 -5.61 0.12
N ASN A 158 7.12 -6.56 0.94
CA ASN A 158 6.02 -7.45 0.59
C ASN A 158 4.68 -6.69 0.47
N GLU A 159 4.44 -5.70 1.32
CA GLU A 159 3.25 -4.84 1.25
C GLU A 159 3.19 -4.07 -0.07
N LEU A 160 4.31 -3.54 -0.57
CA LEU A 160 4.38 -2.89 -1.88
C LEU A 160 3.99 -3.83 -3.03
N ILE A 161 4.42 -5.09 -2.98
CA ILE A 161 4.04 -6.10 -3.97
C ILE A 161 2.53 -6.39 -3.91
N LEU A 162 1.97 -6.47 -2.71
CA LEU A 162 0.53 -6.66 -2.52
C LEU A 162 -0.26 -5.45 -3.02
N MET A 163 0.24 -4.23 -2.79
CA MET A 163 -0.34 -2.99 -3.29
C MET A 163 -0.44 -2.98 -4.82
N VAL A 164 0.63 -3.32 -5.53
CA VAL A 164 0.61 -3.42 -7.00
C VAL A 164 -0.47 -4.38 -7.49
N LYS A 165 -0.63 -5.54 -6.83
CA LYS A 165 -1.69 -6.48 -7.19
C LYS A 165 -3.08 -5.93 -6.86
N ALA A 166 -3.20 -5.20 -5.76
CA ALA A 166 -4.47 -4.62 -5.31
C ALA A 166 -4.99 -3.53 -6.26
N THR A 167 -4.11 -2.87 -7.04
CA THR A 167 -4.57 -1.90 -8.06
C THR A 167 -5.49 -2.54 -9.10
N SER A 168 -5.37 -3.84 -9.36
CA SER A 168 -6.29 -4.55 -10.27
C SER A 168 -7.76 -4.41 -9.86
N LEU A 169 -8.06 -4.22 -8.57
CA LEU A 169 -9.42 -4.06 -8.06
C LEU A 169 -10.05 -2.73 -8.47
N ILE A 170 -9.25 -1.67 -8.66
CA ILE A 170 -9.79 -0.36 -9.06
C ILE A 170 -10.33 -0.33 -10.51
N SER A 171 -10.00 -1.35 -11.32
CA SER A 171 -10.61 -1.54 -12.65
C SER A 171 -12.13 -1.69 -12.58
N ILE A 172 -12.67 -2.10 -11.42
CA ILE A 172 -14.10 -2.32 -11.22
C ILE A 172 -14.86 -0.98 -11.14
N VAL A 173 -14.18 0.07 -10.68
CA VAL A 173 -14.73 1.44 -10.65
C VAL A 173 -14.29 2.25 -11.89
N THR A 174 -14.25 1.59 -13.05
CA THR A 174 -14.04 2.17 -14.40
C THR A 174 -12.63 2.68 -14.72
N LEU A 175 -11.65 2.46 -13.86
CA LEU A 175 -10.28 2.92 -14.10
C LEU A 175 -9.55 2.01 -15.10
N MET A 176 -8.94 2.65 -16.12
CA MET A 176 -8.26 1.96 -17.23
C MET A 176 -6.76 1.73 -16.94
N GLU A 177 -6.48 1.13 -15.79
CA GLU A 177 -5.18 0.57 -15.48
C GLU A 177 -4.97 -0.77 -16.23
N ILE A 178 -3.90 -1.49 -15.96
CA ILE A 178 -3.55 -2.75 -16.65
C ILE A 178 -4.75 -3.72 -16.75
N THR A 179 -5.45 -3.99 -15.66
CA THR A 179 -6.61 -4.92 -15.64
C THR A 179 -7.84 -4.30 -16.31
N GLY A 180 -8.07 -3.00 -16.18
CA GLY A 180 -9.18 -2.29 -16.81
C GLY A 180 -9.10 -2.36 -18.35
N ILE A 181 -7.91 -2.13 -18.90
CA ILE A 181 -7.64 -2.28 -20.33
C ILE A 181 -7.81 -3.74 -20.75
N ALA A 182 -7.24 -4.69 -19.98
CA ALA A 182 -7.39 -6.11 -20.27
C ALA A 182 -8.86 -6.53 -20.34
N ARG A 183 -9.69 -6.12 -19.38
CA ARG A 183 -11.14 -6.40 -19.36
C ARG A 183 -11.86 -5.82 -20.59
N THR A 184 -11.48 -4.63 -21.01
CA THR A 184 -12.04 -4.01 -22.22
C THR A 184 -11.70 -4.80 -23.49
N ILE A 185 -10.47 -5.35 -23.57
CA ILE A 185 -10.09 -6.19 -24.71
C ILE A 185 -10.85 -7.53 -24.65
N ILE A 186 -10.97 -8.14 -23.46
CA ILE A 186 -11.72 -9.39 -23.28
C ILE A 186 -13.17 -9.24 -23.72
N SER A 187 -13.84 -8.14 -23.38
CA SER A 187 -15.24 -7.91 -23.76
C SER A 187 -15.46 -7.84 -25.27
N LYS A 188 -14.41 -7.48 -26.05
CA LYS A 188 -14.46 -7.39 -27.52
C LYS A 188 -14.00 -8.68 -28.21
N THR A 189 -13.08 -9.42 -27.60
CA THR A 189 -12.40 -10.55 -28.25
C THR A 189 -12.88 -11.93 -27.78
N TYR A 190 -13.57 -11.97 -26.62
CA TYR A 190 -14.00 -13.18 -25.93
C TYR A 190 -12.86 -14.19 -25.68
N ALA A 191 -11.64 -13.68 -25.46
CA ALA A 191 -10.42 -14.47 -25.24
C ALA A 191 -9.78 -14.17 -23.85
N PRO A 192 -10.46 -14.51 -22.73
CA PRO A 192 -10.01 -14.14 -21.40
C PRO A 192 -8.66 -14.76 -21.03
N VAL A 193 -8.40 -16.01 -21.42
CA VAL A 193 -7.18 -16.72 -21.04
C VAL A 193 -5.94 -16.03 -21.62
N GLU A 194 -5.95 -15.77 -22.92
CA GLU A 194 -4.84 -15.12 -23.62
C GLU A 194 -4.55 -13.73 -23.05
N ILE A 195 -5.60 -12.94 -22.82
CA ILE A 195 -5.46 -11.57 -22.34
C ILE A 195 -5.01 -11.52 -20.88
N PHE A 196 -5.53 -12.40 -20.01
CA PHE A 196 -5.06 -12.44 -18.62
C PHE A 196 -3.64 -12.97 -18.48
N ILE A 197 -3.17 -13.86 -19.37
CA ILE A 197 -1.75 -14.24 -19.43
C ILE A 197 -0.89 -13.02 -19.72
N VAL A 198 -1.28 -12.18 -20.69
CA VAL A 198 -0.54 -10.96 -21.04
C VAL A 198 -0.54 -9.97 -19.86
N ALA A 199 -1.69 -9.68 -19.28
CA ALA A 199 -1.80 -8.77 -18.14
C ALA A 199 -1.00 -9.29 -16.93
N GLY A 200 -1.12 -10.58 -16.63
CA GLY A 200 -0.38 -11.25 -15.56
C GLY A 200 1.13 -11.19 -15.75
N SER A 201 1.61 -11.31 -16.99
CA SER A 201 3.04 -11.19 -17.33
C SER A 201 3.55 -9.78 -17.08
N ILE A 202 2.76 -8.75 -17.37
CA ILE A 202 3.10 -7.35 -17.10
C ILE A 202 3.17 -7.11 -15.58
N TYR A 203 2.17 -7.56 -14.81
CA TYR A 203 2.22 -7.47 -13.34
C TYR A 203 3.42 -8.23 -12.74
N LEU A 204 3.75 -9.41 -13.30
CA LEU A 204 4.90 -10.20 -12.87
C LEU A 204 6.21 -9.42 -13.08
N LEU A 205 6.37 -8.76 -14.24
CA LEU A 205 7.52 -7.93 -14.55
C LEU A 205 7.65 -6.75 -13.58
N ILE A 206 6.56 -6.02 -13.33
CA ILE A 206 6.54 -4.92 -12.37
C ILE A 206 6.94 -5.40 -10.98
N ASN A 207 6.34 -6.49 -10.49
CA ASN A 207 6.66 -7.05 -9.18
C ASN A 207 8.10 -7.57 -9.10
N PHE A 208 8.64 -8.13 -10.18
CA PHE A 208 10.04 -8.54 -10.25
C PHE A 208 10.98 -7.34 -10.08
N ILE A 209 10.73 -6.23 -10.77
CA ILE A 209 11.53 -5.00 -10.67
C ILE A 209 11.47 -4.45 -9.23
N ILE A 210 10.26 -4.34 -8.65
CA ILE A 210 10.08 -3.87 -7.28
C ILE A 210 10.82 -4.77 -6.29
N THR A 211 10.70 -6.10 -6.44
CA THR A 211 11.40 -7.07 -5.57
C THR A 211 12.93 -6.91 -5.64
N ARG A 212 13.48 -6.66 -6.83
CA ARG A 212 14.91 -6.41 -7.00
C ARG A 212 15.36 -5.14 -6.31
N PHE A 213 14.55 -4.08 -6.44
CA PHE A 213 14.82 -2.80 -5.78
C PHE A 213 14.80 -2.93 -4.24
N ILE A 214 13.79 -3.62 -3.69
CA ILE A 214 13.66 -3.86 -2.25
C ILE A 214 14.87 -4.66 -1.73
N LYS A 215 15.23 -5.77 -2.38
CA LYS A 215 16.41 -6.58 -2.00
C LYS A 215 17.70 -5.78 -2.01
N TYR A 216 17.85 -4.88 -2.97
CA TYR A 216 19.00 -3.97 -3.02
C TYR A 216 19.00 -3.00 -1.83
N ALA A 217 17.86 -2.43 -1.50
CA ALA A 217 17.71 -1.55 -0.32
C ALA A 217 18.00 -2.29 0.99
N GLU A 218 17.48 -3.51 1.15
CA GLU A 218 17.77 -4.38 2.30
C GLU A 218 19.28 -4.68 2.43
N TYR A 219 19.92 -5.05 1.33
CA TYR A 219 21.36 -5.31 1.29
C TYR A 219 22.15 -4.09 1.78
N ARG A 220 21.85 -2.91 1.25
CA ARG A 220 22.53 -1.65 1.61
C ARG A 220 22.35 -1.28 3.09
N LEU A 221 21.15 -1.46 3.64
CA LEU A 221 20.85 -1.14 5.05
C LEU A 221 21.47 -2.14 6.03
N ASN A 222 21.60 -3.41 5.64
CA ASN A 222 22.17 -4.44 6.52
C ASN A 222 23.71 -4.43 6.51
N HIS A 223 24.36 -4.11 5.39
CA HIS A 223 25.83 -4.10 5.29
C HIS A 223 26.46 -2.76 5.70
N GLY A 224 25.70 -1.69 5.82
CA GLY A 224 26.19 -0.38 6.31
C GLY A 224 26.45 -0.28 7.82
N SER A 225 26.31 -1.37 8.57
CA SER A 225 26.42 -1.38 10.04
C SER A 225 27.61 -2.17 10.61
N ILE A 226 28.55 -2.62 9.76
CA ILE A 226 29.75 -3.38 10.17
C ILE A 226 31.02 -2.50 10.03
N GLN A 227 30.86 -1.19 10.03
CA GLN A 227 31.99 -0.25 10.17
C GLN A 227 31.86 0.59 11.39
#